data_7cb560bb72e8a69c96c05ecb9706c5c5
#
_entry.id   7cb560bb72e8a69c96c05ecb9706c5c5
#
_cell.length_a   1.000
_cell.length_b   1.000
_cell.length_c   1.000
_cell.angle_alpha   90.00
_cell.angle_beta   90.00
_cell.angle_gamma   90.00
#
_symmetry.space_group_name_H-M   'P 1'
#
loop_
_entity.id
_entity.type
_entity.pdbx_description
1 polymer ?
#
loop_
_entity_poly.entity_id
_entity_poly.type
_entity_poly.pdbx_seq_one_letter_code
_entity_poly.pdbx_strand_id
1 'polypeptide(L)'
;MITGAIKNKIDKIWTDIWAGGITQPLTVIEQLTYLMFIRALDEKEIENESLEALGVEVPKKIFPQTPEGQAMRWSKFKDKDAREIFELIRDKVFPFIKSLNGDEESAFSRYMEDALFLLPTPQVLQKVITGLEDLYEHDIKDKDTLGD
;
A
#
# COMPACT_ATOMS: atom_id res chain seq x y z
N MET A 1 6.69 -20.80 2.01
CA MET A 1 6.37 -21.29 0.67
C MET A 1 5.07 -20.68 0.17
N ILE A 2 5.06 -20.24 -1.06
CA ILE A 2 3.86 -19.68 -1.67
C ILE A 2 2.97 -20.81 -2.15
N THR A 3 1.71 -20.83 -1.70
CA THR A 3 0.76 -21.85 -2.12
C THR A 3 0.23 -21.54 -3.51
N GLY A 4 -0.41 -22.53 -4.14
CA GLY A 4 -1.05 -22.30 -5.45
C GLY A 4 -2.12 -21.24 -5.40
N ALA A 5 -2.86 -21.14 -4.30
CA ALA A 5 -3.90 -20.13 -4.16
C ALA A 5 -3.30 -18.73 -4.11
N ILE A 6 -2.21 -18.56 -3.35
CA ILE A 6 -1.53 -17.26 -3.26
C ILE A 6 -0.96 -16.87 -4.62
N LYS A 7 -0.31 -17.82 -5.29
CA LYS A 7 0.25 -17.56 -6.61
C LYS A 7 -0.83 -17.13 -7.60
N ASN A 8 -1.98 -17.78 -7.57
CA ASN A 8 -3.07 -17.43 -8.48
C ASN A 8 -3.60 -16.02 -8.23
N LYS A 9 -3.65 -15.60 -6.97
CA LYS A 9 -4.09 -14.25 -6.62
C LYS A 9 -3.09 -13.20 -7.07
N ILE A 10 -1.80 -13.50 -6.91
CA ILE A 10 -0.75 -12.61 -7.40
C ILE A 10 -0.81 -12.51 -8.93
N ASP A 11 -0.99 -13.63 -9.60
CA ASP A 11 -1.11 -13.65 -11.07
C ASP A 11 -2.30 -12.84 -11.54
N LYS A 12 -3.41 -12.89 -10.81
CA LYS A 12 -4.59 -12.10 -11.16
C LYS A 12 -4.32 -10.60 -11.04
N ILE A 13 -3.66 -10.18 -9.96
CA ILE A 13 -3.30 -8.78 -9.80
C ILE A 13 -2.41 -8.32 -10.95
N TRP A 14 -1.41 -9.12 -11.28
CA TRP A 14 -0.52 -8.85 -12.40
C TRP A 14 -1.30 -8.69 -13.70
N THR A 15 -2.21 -9.64 -13.95
CA THR A 15 -3.03 -9.64 -15.17
C THR A 15 -3.92 -8.39 -15.23
N ASP A 16 -4.49 -7.98 -14.11
CA ASP A 16 -5.34 -6.79 -14.06
C ASP A 16 -4.54 -5.53 -14.45
N ILE A 17 -3.31 -5.41 -13.97
CA ILE A 17 -2.47 -4.27 -14.33
C ILE A 17 -2.08 -4.34 -15.80
N TRP A 18 -1.71 -5.53 -16.27
CA TRP A 18 -1.32 -5.75 -17.66
C TRP A 18 -2.47 -5.39 -18.59
N ALA A 19 -3.67 -5.90 -18.29
CA ALA A 19 -4.86 -5.63 -19.09
C ALA A 19 -5.24 -4.15 -19.07
N GLY A 20 -4.86 -3.45 -18.02
CA GLY A 20 -5.11 -2.02 -17.90
C GLY A 20 -4.18 -1.15 -18.73
N GLY A 21 -3.17 -1.75 -19.37
CA GLY A 21 -2.29 -1.01 -20.29
C GLY A 21 -0.83 -0.93 -19.87
N ILE A 22 -0.46 -1.44 -18.70
CA ILE A 22 0.93 -1.44 -18.27
C ILE A 22 1.52 -2.82 -18.58
N THR A 23 2.35 -2.87 -19.61
CA THR A 23 2.88 -4.14 -20.11
C THR A 23 4.37 -4.35 -19.88
N GLN A 24 5.04 -3.37 -19.30
CA GLN A 24 6.43 -3.52 -18.91
C GLN A 24 6.49 -4.23 -17.55
N PRO A 25 7.11 -5.42 -17.46
CA PRO A 25 7.15 -6.17 -16.21
C PRO A 25 7.72 -5.36 -15.04
N LEU A 26 8.79 -4.61 -15.26
CA LEU A 26 9.38 -3.82 -14.21
C LEU A 26 8.41 -2.77 -13.68
N THR A 27 7.66 -2.13 -14.58
CA THR A 27 6.67 -1.13 -14.20
C THR A 27 5.57 -1.75 -13.34
N VAL A 28 5.10 -2.95 -13.71
CA VAL A 28 4.10 -3.65 -12.91
C VAL A 28 4.61 -3.90 -11.50
N ILE A 29 5.84 -4.41 -11.39
CA ILE A 29 6.45 -4.69 -10.09
C ILE A 29 6.58 -3.41 -9.27
N GLU A 30 6.99 -2.32 -9.90
CA GLU A 30 7.13 -1.04 -9.20
C GLU A 30 5.80 -0.54 -8.67
N GLN A 31 4.75 -0.57 -9.50
CA GLN A 31 3.44 -0.09 -9.05
C GLN A 31 2.90 -0.91 -7.89
N LEU A 32 3.05 -2.24 -7.95
CA LEU A 32 2.66 -3.11 -6.84
C LEU A 32 3.45 -2.80 -5.58
N THR A 33 4.76 -2.60 -5.72
CA THR A 33 5.63 -2.31 -4.59
C THR A 33 5.22 -1.00 -3.92
N TYR A 34 4.91 0.02 -4.70
CA TYR A 34 4.48 1.31 -4.14
C TYR A 34 3.20 1.16 -3.33
N LEU A 35 2.23 0.44 -3.85
CA LEU A 35 0.96 0.23 -3.13
C LEU A 35 1.16 -0.59 -1.87
N MET A 36 2.00 -1.62 -1.94
CA MET A 36 2.31 -2.42 -0.76
C MET A 36 3.02 -1.59 0.30
N PHE A 37 3.88 -0.67 -0.12
CA PHE A 37 4.56 0.23 0.80
C PHE A 37 3.57 1.18 1.49
N ILE A 38 2.63 1.73 0.72
CA ILE A 38 1.59 2.60 1.29
C ILE A 38 0.81 1.85 2.37
N ARG A 39 0.45 0.59 2.08
CA ARG A 39 -0.25 -0.24 3.04
C ARG A 39 0.60 -0.51 4.27
N ALA A 40 1.88 -0.80 4.06
CA ALA A 40 2.80 -1.10 5.16
C ALA A 40 2.99 0.09 6.09
N LEU A 41 2.99 1.31 5.56
CA LEU A 41 3.09 2.50 6.40
C LEU A 41 1.91 2.60 7.36
N ASP A 42 0.70 2.33 6.88
CA ASP A 42 -0.48 2.38 7.73
C ASP A 42 -0.47 1.24 8.75
N GLU A 43 -0.01 0.05 8.35
CA GLU A 43 0.12 -1.08 9.28
C GLU A 43 1.06 -0.69 10.43
N LYS A 44 2.15 -0.03 10.11
CA LYS A 44 3.09 0.43 11.13
C LYS A 44 2.44 1.45 12.06
N GLU A 45 1.65 2.35 11.51
CA GLU A 45 0.95 3.36 12.30
C GLU A 45 -0.08 2.71 13.23
N ILE A 46 -0.81 1.71 12.73
CA ILE A 46 -1.78 0.97 13.54
C ILE A 46 -1.07 0.26 14.70
N GLU A 47 0.08 -0.36 14.42
CA GLU A 47 0.87 -1.00 15.45
C GLU A 47 1.29 -0.01 16.53
N ASN A 48 1.78 1.16 16.12
CA ASN A 48 2.17 2.21 17.04
C ASN A 48 0.98 2.69 17.88
N GLU A 49 -0.19 2.85 17.26
CA GLU A 49 -1.38 3.26 17.98
C GLU A 49 -1.79 2.23 19.03
N SER A 50 -1.65 0.95 18.71
CA SER A 50 -1.97 -0.12 19.65
C SER A 50 -1.03 -0.11 20.86
N LEU A 51 0.26 0.08 20.61
CA LEU A 51 1.24 0.17 21.69
C LEU A 51 1.00 1.38 22.56
N GLU A 52 0.69 2.51 21.94
CA GLU A 52 0.40 3.76 22.66
C GLU A 52 -0.82 3.58 23.56
N ALA A 53 -1.84 2.89 23.10
CA ALA A 53 -3.04 2.62 23.89
C ALA A 53 -2.73 1.76 25.11
N LEU A 54 -1.67 0.97 25.06
CA LEU A 54 -1.23 0.14 26.18
C LEU A 54 -0.25 0.89 27.11
N GLY A 55 -0.01 2.17 26.85
CA GLY A 55 0.88 2.96 27.66
C GLY A 55 2.35 2.87 27.27
N VAL A 56 2.65 2.22 26.17
CA VAL A 56 4.02 2.11 25.67
C VAL A 56 4.39 3.38 24.92
N GLU A 57 5.58 3.89 25.19
CA GLU A 57 6.08 5.05 24.47
C GLU A 57 6.43 4.64 23.04
N VAL A 58 5.98 5.42 22.04
CA VAL A 58 6.17 5.08 20.64
C VAL A 58 6.86 6.23 19.90
N PRO A 59 7.48 5.94 18.75
CA PRO A 59 8.08 6.98 17.93
C PRO A 59 7.03 7.95 17.39
N LYS A 60 7.50 9.03 16.80
CA LYS A 60 6.65 10.01 16.17
C LYS A 60 5.70 9.35 15.16
N LYS A 61 4.45 9.81 15.14
CA LYS A 61 3.46 9.30 14.18
C LYS A 61 3.91 9.53 12.75
N ILE A 62 3.61 8.58 11.89
CA ILE A 62 4.01 8.65 10.47
C ILE A 62 3.15 9.65 9.72
N PHE A 63 1.84 9.57 9.90
CA PHE A 63 0.90 10.43 9.18
C PHE A 63 0.54 11.66 10.01
N PRO A 64 0.39 12.83 9.35
CA PRO A 64 -0.07 14.02 10.06
C PRO A 64 -1.38 13.76 10.80
N GLN A 65 -1.54 14.34 11.99
CA GLN A 65 -2.73 14.15 12.82
C GLN A 65 -3.84 15.12 12.44
N THR A 66 -3.95 15.43 11.16
CA THR A 66 -4.99 16.28 10.58
C THR A 66 -5.96 15.41 9.79
N PRO A 67 -7.17 15.91 9.49
CA PRO A 67 -8.09 15.14 8.65
C PRO A 67 -7.47 14.74 7.30
N GLU A 68 -6.72 15.64 6.67
CA GLU A 68 -6.05 15.35 5.41
C GLU A 68 -4.98 14.28 5.56
N GLY A 69 -4.19 14.35 6.63
CA GLY A 69 -3.15 13.36 6.89
C GLY A 69 -3.72 11.98 7.17
N GLN A 70 -4.76 11.92 7.98
CA GLN A 70 -5.39 10.64 8.31
C GLN A 70 -6.08 10.03 7.10
N ALA A 71 -6.62 10.85 6.21
CA ALA A 71 -7.27 10.37 4.99
C ALA A 71 -6.30 9.65 4.05
N MET A 72 -5.00 9.88 4.18
CA MET A 72 -4.00 9.23 3.34
C MET A 72 -3.67 7.80 3.79
N ARG A 73 -4.21 7.36 4.90
CA ARG A 73 -3.95 6.03 5.43
C ARG A 73 -4.74 4.97 4.64
N TRP A 74 -4.08 3.87 4.33
CA TRP A 74 -4.68 2.79 3.56
C TRP A 74 -6.01 2.32 4.16
N SER A 75 -6.05 2.11 5.47
CA SER A 75 -7.27 1.64 6.14
C SER A 75 -8.42 2.63 6.04
N LYS A 76 -8.11 3.91 5.81
CA LYS A 76 -9.13 4.94 5.71
C LYS A 76 -9.66 5.09 4.29
N PHE A 77 -8.84 4.85 3.26
CA PHE A 77 -9.29 5.08 1.90
C PHE A 77 -9.62 3.83 1.10
N LYS A 78 -9.23 2.65 1.56
CA LYS A 78 -9.37 1.43 0.75
C LYS A 78 -10.80 1.10 0.33
N ASP A 79 -11.78 1.54 1.09
CA ASP A 79 -13.19 1.26 0.81
C ASP A 79 -13.92 2.42 0.15
N LYS A 80 -13.20 3.46 -0.21
CA LYS A 80 -13.82 4.62 -0.86
C LYS A 80 -14.04 4.35 -2.34
N ASP A 81 -14.74 5.29 -3.00
CA ASP A 81 -14.97 5.22 -4.43
C ASP A 81 -13.65 5.19 -5.21
N ALA A 82 -13.62 4.41 -6.29
CA ALA A 82 -12.41 4.20 -7.08
C ALA A 82 -11.76 5.51 -7.53
N ARG A 83 -12.57 6.44 -7.99
CA ARG A 83 -12.07 7.73 -8.46
C ARG A 83 -11.48 8.56 -7.32
N GLU A 84 -12.16 8.53 -6.17
CA GLU A 84 -11.67 9.23 -4.98
C GLU A 84 -10.31 8.69 -4.55
N ILE A 85 -10.18 7.36 -4.51
CA ILE A 85 -8.91 6.73 -4.15
C ILE A 85 -7.82 7.11 -5.16
N PHE A 86 -8.16 7.06 -6.44
CA PHE A 86 -7.21 7.35 -7.50
C PHE A 86 -6.64 8.77 -7.37
N GLU A 87 -7.53 9.74 -7.21
CA GLU A 87 -7.12 11.14 -7.07
C GLU A 87 -6.34 11.36 -5.79
N LEU A 88 -6.76 10.72 -4.70
CA LEU A 88 -6.08 10.83 -3.41
C LEU A 88 -4.65 10.30 -3.49
N ILE A 89 -4.48 9.12 -4.08
CA ILE A 89 -3.15 8.53 -4.19
C ILE A 89 -2.26 9.37 -5.08
N ARG A 90 -2.77 9.77 -6.23
CA ARG A 90 -2.00 10.56 -7.20
C ARG A 90 -1.59 11.92 -6.63
N ASP A 91 -2.53 12.62 -6.01
CA ASP A 91 -2.33 14.02 -5.65
C ASP A 91 -1.86 14.25 -4.22
N LYS A 92 -2.09 13.30 -3.31
CA LYS A 92 -1.78 13.47 -1.90
C LYS A 92 -0.83 12.42 -1.36
N VAL A 93 -1.14 11.15 -1.58
CA VAL A 93 -0.36 10.07 -0.97
C VAL A 93 1.04 9.97 -1.54
N PHE A 94 1.17 9.96 -2.85
CA PHE A 94 2.49 9.89 -3.47
C PHE A 94 3.38 11.07 -3.11
N PRO A 95 2.89 12.33 -3.21
CA PRO A 95 3.71 13.45 -2.74
C PRO A 95 4.11 13.35 -1.28
N PHE A 96 3.21 12.87 -0.42
CA PHE A 96 3.51 12.69 0.99
C PHE A 96 4.63 11.66 1.19
N ILE A 97 4.54 10.51 0.53
CA ILE A 97 5.53 9.45 0.66
C ILE A 97 6.90 9.93 0.19
N LYS A 98 6.92 10.66 -0.91
CA LYS A 98 8.17 11.19 -1.44
C LYS A 98 8.81 12.18 -0.47
N SER A 99 8.02 12.83 0.36
CA SER A 99 8.53 13.79 1.35
C SER A 99 9.08 13.11 2.61
N LEU A 100 8.83 11.82 2.80
CA LEU A 100 9.30 11.10 3.99
C LEU A 100 10.79 10.79 3.96
N ASN A 101 11.45 10.97 2.85
CA ASN A 101 12.83 10.54 2.68
C ASN A 101 13.85 11.33 3.50
N GLY A 102 13.45 12.41 4.16
CA GLY A 102 14.37 13.26 4.90
C GLY A 102 14.76 12.72 6.27
N ASP A 103 13.90 11.96 6.92
CA ASP A 103 14.10 11.56 8.30
C ASP A 103 14.47 10.09 8.47
N GLU A 104 14.20 9.27 7.50
CA GLU A 104 14.44 7.84 7.59
C GLU A 104 15.35 7.39 6.46
N GLU A 105 16.55 7.00 6.81
CA GLU A 105 17.49 6.50 5.81
C GLU A 105 17.26 5.03 5.53
N SER A 106 16.05 4.69 5.16
CA SER A 106 15.76 3.34 4.75
C SER A 106 15.92 3.21 3.24
N ALA A 107 16.20 2.00 2.80
CA ALA A 107 16.27 1.73 1.36
C ALA A 107 14.94 2.06 0.69
N PHE A 108 13.84 1.90 1.43
CA PHE A 108 12.50 2.19 0.92
C PHE A 108 12.29 3.67 0.65
N SER A 109 12.75 4.53 1.57
CA SER A 109 12.63 5.98 1.38
C SER A 109 13.33 6.43 0.12
N ARG A 110 14.53 5.89 -0.14
CA ARG A 110 15.27 6.22 -1.35
C ARG A 110 14.56 5.69 -2.59
N TYR A 111 14.03 4.47 -2.51
CA TYR A 111 13.33 3.85 -3.62
C TYR A 111 12.11 4.69 -4.02
N MET A 112 11.39 5.21 -3.03
CA MET A 112 10.19 5.99 -3.27
C MET A 112 10.48 7.42 -3.73
N GLU A 113 11.71 7.90 -3.57
CA GLU A 113 12.06 9.27 -3.92
C GLU A 113 11.72 9.61 -5.36
N ASP A 114 11.96 8.67 -6.28
CA ASP A 114 11.70 8.86 -7.70
C ASP A 114 10.44 8.15 -8.17
N ALA A 115 9.58 7.72 -7.26
CA ALA A 115 8.40 6.96 -7.60
C ALA A 115 7.40 7.79 -8.42
N LEU A 116 6.81 7.13 -9.41
CA LEU A 116 5.77 7.73 -10.24
C LEU A 116 4.54 6.83 -10.19
N PHE A 117 3.38 7.44 -9.97
CA PHE A 117 2.13 6.70 -9.97
C PHE A 117 1.63 6.58 -11.41
N LEU A 118 1.70 5.38 -11.96
CA LEU A 118 1.44 5.14 -13.38
C LEU A 118 0.21 4.27 -13.67
N LEU A 119 -0.53 3.87 -12.65
CA LEU A 119 -1.76 3.11 -12.90
C LEU A 119 -2.72 4.00 -13.70
N PRO A 120 -3.23 3.50 -14.84
CA PRO A 120 -3.85 4.38 -15.81
C PRO A 120 -5.28 4.83 -15.50
N THR A 121 -6.03 4.04 -14.71
CA THR A 121 -7.42 4.36 -14.44
C THR A 121 -7.81 4.03 -13.01
N PRO A 122 -8.85 4.68 -12.47
CA PRO A 122 -9.37 4.33 -11.15
C PRO A 122 -9.80 2.87 -11.05
N GLN A 123 -10.36 2.31 -12.12
CA GLN A 123 -10.84 0.94 -12.13
C GLN A 123 -9.69 -0.06 -11.96
N VAL A 124 -8.57 0.19 -12.65
CA VAL A 124 -7.39 -0.68 -12.50
C VAL A 124 -6.86 -0.60 -11.08
N LEU A 125 -6.76 0.61 -10.54
CA LEU A 125 -6.31 0.79 -9.16
C LEU A 125 -7.21 0.05 -8.18
N GLN A 126 -8.52 0.15 -8.35
CA GLN A 126 -9.46 -0.52 -7.45
C GLN A 126 -9.30 -2.03 -7.49
N LYS A 127 -9.09 -2.60 -8.68
CA LYS A 127 -8.86 -4.04 -8.80
C LYS A 127 -7.59 -4.46 -8.08
N VAL A 128 -6.55 -3.66 -8.19
CA VAL A 128 -5.29 -3.96 -7.51
C VAL A 128 -5.46 -3.87 -5.99
N ILE A 129 -6.12 -2.83 -5.50
CA ILE A 129 -6.37 -2.69 -4.06
C ILE A 129 -7.20 -3.86 -3.55
N THR A 130 -8.26 -4.22 -4.25
CA THR A 130 -9.11 -5.36 -3.86
C THR A 130 -8.30 -6.64 -3.83
N GLY A 131 -7.46 -6.85 -4.85
CA GLY A 131 -6.61 -8.04 -4.91
C GLY A 131 -5.59 -8.10 -3.79
N LEU A 132 -4.97 -6.97 -3.46
CA LEU A 132 -4.01 -6.91 -2.37
C LEU A 132 -4.68 -7.15 -1.03
N GLU A 133 -5.86 -6.58 -0.80
CA GLU A 133 -6.59 -6.79 0.44
C GLU A 133 -7.00 -8.26 0.60
N ASP A 134 -7.47 -8.87 -0.48
CA ASP A 134 -7.80 -10.29 -0.45
C ASP A 134 -6.57 -11.14 -0.13
N LEU A 135 -5.44 -10.82 -0.76
CA LEU A 135 -4.20 -11.55 -0.54
C LEU A 135 -3.74 -11.44 0.92
N TYR A 136 -3.73 -10.22 1.49
CA TYR A 136 -3.27 -10.02 2.86
C TYR A 136 -4.24 -10.57 3.90
N GLU A 137 -5.54 -10.38 3.68
CA GLU A 137 -6.53 -10.81 4.67
C GLU A 137 -6.69 -12.31 4.74
N HIS A 138 -6.67 -12.98 3.59
CA HIS A 138 -7.06 -14.39 3.51
C HIS A 138 -5.90 -15.36 3.34
N ASP A 139 -4.79 -14.90 2.79
CA ASP A 139 -3.70 -15.83 2.47
C ASP A 139 -2.43 -15.57 3.27
N ILE A 140 -1.92 -14.35 3.23
CA ILE A 140 -0.65 -14.06 3.92
C ILE A 140 -0.85 -14.07 5.42
N LYS A 141 -1.89 -13.42 5.91
CA LYS A 141 -2.16 -13.35 7.35
C LYS A 141 -2.41 -14.73 7.94
N ASP A 142 -3.27 -15.51 7.28
CA ASP A 142 -3.57 -16.86 7.75
C ASP A 142 -2.34 -17.74 7.71
N LYS A 143 -1.53 -17.61 6.68
CA LYS A 143 -0.32 -18.39 6.56
C LYS A 143 0.69 -18.05 7.65
N ASP A 144 0.83 -16.77 7.97
CA ASP A 144 1.71 -16.36 9.07
C ASP A 144 1.26 -16.94 10.39
N THR A 145 -0.04 -16.98 10.61
CA THR A 145 -0.60 -17.54 11.82
C THR A 145 -0.37 -19.05 11.91
N LEU A 146 -0.50 -19.73 10.78
CA LEU A 146 -0.39 -21.18 10.72
C LEU A 146 1.04 -21.66 10.51
N GLY A 147 1.86 -20.83 9.90
CA GLY A 147 3.21 -21.21 9.53
C GLY A 147 4.20 -21.20 10.69
N ASP A 148 3.80 -20.61 11.77
CA ASP A 148 4.64 -20.56 12.96
C ASP A 148 4.42 -21.78 13.83
#